data_38df3648cf42ca05ff84d87b5de5a290
#
_entry.id   38df3648cf42ca05ff84d87b5de5a290
#
_cell.length_a   1.000
_cell.length_b   1.000
_cell.length_c   1.000
_cell.angle_alpha   90.00
_cell.angle_beta   90.00
_cell.angle_gamma   90.00
#
_symmetry.space_group_name_H-M   'P 1'
#
loop_
_entity.id
_entity.type
_entity.pdbx_description
1 polymer ?
#
loop_
_entity_poly.entity_id
_entity_poly.type
_entity_poly.pdbx_seq_one_letter_code
_entity_poly.pdbx_strand_id
1 'polypeptide(L)'
;MQGFRKRCQRANVFLSEKFGSKRNVEPGGDYEYLCTLTDQCQKMYEEMKKRSVECIQPPGNPLRVLAPGEVSRSFSNYPEQKLAESFVAYANAIKDQEPLRKVFDDAAEAFHRLASERAQAIEDMKGTVVAALQDTLNEDFKTLVSMRKSVEKCRLTLEYAHKRMEKGAIGEENPEYRDAKANYESKLTQAEDELRNLHESENEQILLLSHFVNAELAFHQEYVDVLKELQRSIQRASENLEQNPRTRHHAANSASLRSDKSADAENSRDEKPIPMCEALFDFEAKTDSELDLKEGDIVQLLDKVDDSWFHGSLNGVTGHFPINYVKVLVPLP
;
A
#
# COMPACT_ATOMS: atom_id res chain seq x y z
N MET A 1 -2.46 -50.72 11.40
CA MET A 1 -3.92 -50.77 11.63
C MET A 1 -4.41 -49.74 12.66
N GLN A 2 -3.73 -49.51 13.80
CA GLN A 2 -4.14 -48.53 14.82
C GLN A 2 -4.28 -47.09 14.31
N GLY A 3 -3.39 -46.62 13.44
CA GLY A 3 -3.46 -45.25 12.91
C GLY A 3 -4.68 -45.00 11.99
N PHE A 4 -5.08 -45.98 11.20
CA PHE A 4 -6.28 -45.90 10.36
C PHE A 4 -7.54 -45.84 11.20
N ARG A 5 -7.64 -46.70 12.24
CA ARG A 5 -8.79 -46.71 13.17
C ARG A 5 -8.98 -45.36 13.87
N LYS A 6 -7.87 -44.73 14.36
CA LYS A 6 -7.92 -43.39 14.97
C LYS A 6 -8.34 -42.31 13.96
N ARG A 7 -7.96 -42.41 12.69
CA ARG A 7 -8.44 -41.48 11.65
C ARG A 7 -9.93 -41.59 11.41
N CYS A 8 -10.45 -42.79 11.30
CA CYS A 8 -11.91 -43.03 11.13
C CYS A 8 -12.71 -42.51 12.33
N GLN A 9 -12.20 -42.72 13.55
CA GLN A 9 -12.86 -42.22 14.77
C GLN A 9 -12.99 -40.69 14.79
N ARG A 10 -11.89 -39.99 14.49
CA ARG A 10 -11.88 -38.52 14.38
C ARG A 10 -12.79 -38.00 13.26
N ALA A 11 -12.76 -38.66 12.09
CA ALA A 11 -13.62 -38.26 10.97
C ALA A 11 -15.10 -38.41 11.35
N ASN A 12 -15.48 -39.46 12.05
CA ASN A 12 -16.86 -39.63 12.53
C ASN A 12 -17.28 -38.55 13.52
N VAL A 13 -16.38 -38.17 14.46
CA VAL A 13 -16.64 -37.06 15.40
C VAL A 13 -16.83 -35.75 14.64
N PHE A 14 -15.89 -35.41 13.80
CA PHE A 14 -15.92 -34.19 12.99
C PHE A 14 -17.20 -34.08 12.14
N LEU A 15 -17.58 -35.18 11.48
CA LEU A 15 -18.83 -35.20 10.72
C LEU A 15 -20.04 -35.03 11.62
N SER A 16 -20.09 -35.72 12.76
CA SER A 16 -21.21 -35.57 13.70
C SER A 16 -21.36 -34.14 14.20
N GLU A 17 -20.26 -33.44 14.51
CA GLU A 17 -20.27 -32.03 14.92
C GLU A 17 -20.76 -31.12 13.78
N LYS A 18 -20.32 -31.39 12.54
CA LYS A 18 -20.76 -30.63 11.36
C LYS A 18 -22.27 -30.80 11.09
N PHE A 19 -22.86 -31.92 11.50
CA PHE A 19 -24.31 -32.19 11.41
C PHE A 19 -25.10 -31.85 12.69
N GLY A 20 -24.52 -31.00 13.58
CA GLY A 20 -25.23 -30.41 14.70
C GLY A 20 -25.15 -31.18 16.03
N SER A 21 -24.24 -32.18 16.13
CA SER A 21 -23.98 -32.80 17.45
C SER A 21 -23.24 -31.81 18.35
N LYS A 22 -23.63 -31.76 19.63
CA LYS A 22 -22.98 -30.91 20.63
C LYS A 22 -21.49 -31.27 20.77
N ARG A 23 -20.65 -30.25 20.88
CA ARG A 23 -19.25 -30.36 21.28
C ARG A 23 -19.19 -30.40 22.80
N ASN A 24 -18.46 -31.35 23.35
CA ASN A 24 -18.23 -31.47 24.80
C ASN A 24 -16.84 -30.97 25.17
N VAL A 25 -15.92 -30.94 24.20
CA VAL A 25 -14.56 -30.46 24.37
C VAL A 25 -14.38 -29.21 23.51
N GLU A 26 -14.33 -28.06 24.17
CA GLU A 26 -14.10 -26.78 23.52
C GLU A 26 -12.74 -26.23 24.00
N PRO A 27 -11.92 -25.67 23.10
CA PRO A 27 -10.77 -24.91 23.52
C PRO A 27 -11.24 -23.66 24.28
N GLY A 28 -10.45 -23.22 25.27
CA GLY A 28 -10.76 -22.02 26.04
C GLY A 28 -10.85 -20.76 25.17
N GLY A 29 -11.56 -19.73 25.66
CA GLY A 29 -11.75 -18.48 24.95
C GLY A 29 -10.45 -17.76 24.58
N ASP A 30 -9.41 -17.90 25.40
CA ASP A 30 -8.08 -17.33 25.12
C ASP A 30 -7.43 -17.94 23.87
N TYR A 31 -7.52 -19.27 23.73
CA TYR A 31 -7.02 -19.94 22.53
C TYR A 31 -7.75 -19.49 21.25
N GLU A 32 -9.07 -19.39 21.28
CA GLU A 32 -9.87 -18.94 20.13
C GLU A 32 -9.56 -17.48 19.78
N TYR A 33 -9.41 -16.63 20.79
CA TYR A 33 -9.00 -15.24 20.60
C TYR A 33 -7.62 -15.14 19.95
N LEU A 34 -6.62 -15.85 20.47
CA LEU A 34 -5.26 -15.88 19.91
C LEU A 34 -5.24 -16.41 18.47
N CYS A 35 -6.04 -17.43 18.17
CA CYS A 35 -6.19 -17.93 16.80
C CYS A 35 -6.76 -16.87 15.86
N THR A 36 -7.79 -16.13 16.29
CA THR A 36 -8.41 -15.08 15.50
C THR A 36 -7.44 -13.92 15.25
N LEU A 37 -6.71 -13.51 16.27
CA LEU A 37 -5.69 -12.47 16.17
C LEU A 37 -4.56 -12.89 15.23
N THR A 38 -4.13 -14.15 15.30
CA THR A 38 -3.12 -14.72 14.39
C THR A 38 -3.59 -14.73 12.94
N ASP A 39 -4.85 -15.08 12.68
CA ASP A 39 -5.42 -15.05 11.33
C ASP A 39 -5.49 -13.62 10.76
N GLN A 40 -5.76 -12.62 11.60
CA GLN A 40 -5.73 -11.20 11.22
C GLN A 40 -4.30 -10.74 10.94
N CYS A 41 -3.35 -11.11 11.80
CA CYS A 41 -1.95 -10.81 11.62
C CYS A 41 -1.40 -11.41 10.32
N GLN A 42 -1.71 -12.67 10.04
CA GLN A 42 -1.32 -13.32 8.78
C GLN A 42 -1.84 -12.57 7.55
N LYS A 43 -3.10 -12.18 7.55
CA LYS A 43 -3.70 -11.40 6.46
C LYS A 43 -3.00 -10.05 6.27
N MET A 44 -2.68 -9.38 7.36
CA MET A 44 -1.95 -8.10 7.32
C MET A 44 -0.56 -8.30 6.69
N TYR A 45 0.18 -9.35 7.07
CA TYR A 45 1.48 -9.68 6.47
C TYR A 45 1.38 -10.00 4.97
N GLU A 46 0.37 -10.77 4.57
CA GLU A 46 0.11 -11.09 3.15
C GLU A 46 -0.21 -9.83 2.33
N GLU A 47 -1.03 -8.92 2.86
CA GLU A 47 -1.34 -7.65 2.21
C GLU A 47 -0.13 -6.71 2.19
N MET A 48 0.62 -6.58 3.28
CA MET A 48 1.86 -5.80 3.28
C MET A 48 2.85 -6.31 2.23
N LYS A 49 3.08 -7.64 2.17
CA LYS A 49 3.96 -8.23 1.16
C LYS A 49 3.52 -7.90 -0.26
N LYS A 50 2.22 -7.91 -0.52
CA LYS A 50 1.66 -7.59 -1.84
C LYS A 50 1.74 -6.10 -2.16
N ARG A 51 1.36 -5.24 -1.19
CA ARG A 51 1.15 -3.81 -1.42
C ARG A 51 2.41 -2.96 -1.26
N SER A 52 3.39 -3.39 -0.47
CA SER A 52 4.60 -2.61 -0.24
C SER A 52 5.34 -2.25 -1.52
N VAL A 53 5.42 -3.18 -2.46
CA VAL A 53 6.02 -2.90 -3.79
C VAL A 53 5.08 -2.05 -4.65
N GLU A 54 3.76 -2.25 -4.56
CA GLU A 54 2.77 -1.48 -5.31
C GLU A 54 2.80 0.01 -4.96
N CYS A 55 3.17 0.39 -3.73
CA CYS A 55 3.29 1.80 -3.31
C CYS A 55 4.34 2.58 -4.14
N ILE A 56 5.42 1.92 -4.54
CA ILE A 56 6.50 2.54 -5.32
C ILE A 56 6.28 2.36 -6.83
N GLN A 57 5.52 1.34 -7.24
CA GLN A 57 5.25 1.06 -8.64
C GLN A 57 4.27 2.06 -9.26
N PRO A 58 4.51 2.51 -10.51
CA PRO A 58 3.51 3.30 -11.22
C PRO A 58 2.26 2.48 -11.52
N PRO A 59 1.05 3.06 -11.40
CA PRO A 59 -0.19 2.39 -11.71
C PRO A 59 -0.21 1.91 -13.18
N GLY A 60 -0.74 0.71 -13.42
CA GLY A 60 -0.90 0.14 -14.76
C GLY A 60 0.27 -0.73 -15.25
N ASN A 61 1.32 -0.90 -14.49
CA ASN A 61 2.36 -1.87 -14.78
C ASN A 61 2.35 -2.98 -13.70
N PRO A 62 1.63 -4.10 -13.92
CA PRO A 62 1.72 -5.22 -13.01
C PRO A 62 3.11 -5.85 -13.21
N LEU A 63 4.13 -5.28 -12.57
CA LEU A 63 5.34 -6.04 -12.34
C LEU A 63 4.89 -7.26 -11.54
N ARG A 64 4.91 -8.41 -12.18
CA ARG A 64 4.92 -9.68 -11.46
C ARG A 64 5.85 -9.46 -10.27
N VAL A 65 5.40 -9.84 -9.08
CA VAL A 65 6.31 -10.03 -7.95
C VAL A 65 7.25 -11.14 -8.40
N LEU A 66 8.30 -10.75 -9.09
CA LEU A 66 9.33 -11.66 -9.56
C LEU A 66 10.04 -12.18 -8.32
N ALA A 67 10.41 -13.43 -8.35
CA ALA A 67 11.18 -14.03 -7.27
C ALA A 67 12.42 -13.16 -6.97
N PRO A 68 12.94 -13.17 -5.71
CA PRO A 68 14.16 -12.47 -5.36
C PRO A 68 15.28 -12.87 -6.33
N GLY A 69 15.86 -11.89 -7.03
CA GLY A 69 16.93 -12.12 -8.03
C GLY A 69 16.52 -11.99 -9.49
N GLU A 70 15.24 -11.97 -9.84
CA GLU A 70 14.79 -11.60 -11.19
C GLU A 70 14.69 -10.09 -11.32
N VAL A 71 15.81 -9.44 -11.60
CA VAL A 71 15.86 -8.00 -11.90
C VAL A 71 15.15 -7.76 -13.22
N SER A 72 14.02 -7.08 -13.20
CA SER A 72 13.46 -6.48 -14.40
C SER A 72 14.40 -5.35 -14.85
N ARG A 73 15.42 -5.69 -15.64
CA ARG A 73 16.43 -4.75 -16.18
C ARG A 73 15.86 -3.80 -17.21
N SER A 74 14.58 -3.77 -17.42
CA SER A 74 13.96 -2.89 -18.42
C SER A 74 13.24 -1.73 -17.72
N PHE A 75 13.99 -0.66 -17.47
CA PHE A 75 13.44 0.65 -17.06
C PHE A 75 12.53 1.28 -18.14
N SER A 76 12.52 0.70 -19.35
CA SER A 76 11.82 1.23 -20.53
C SER A 76 10.31 1.42 -20.36
N ASN A 77 9.72 0.82 -19.34
CA ASN A 77 8.29 0.92 -19.08
C ASN A 77 7.91 1.97 -18.02
N TYR A 78 8.87 2.56 -17.31
CA TYR A 78 8.55 3.60 -16.35
C TYR A 78 8.15 4.91 -17.04
N PRO A 79 7.12 5.62 -16.55
CA PRO A 79 6.71 6.91 -17.10
C PRO A 79 7.85 7.91 -17.15
N GLU A 80 8.69 7.94 -16.12
CA GLU A 80 9.88 8.81 -16.03
C GLU A 80 10.86 8.53 -17.17
N GLN A 81 11.12 7.25 -17.47
CA GLN A 81 12.00 6.84 -18.55
C GLN A 81 11.46 7.30 -19.92
N LYS A 82 10.16 7.09 -20.17
CA LYS A 82 9.52 7.53 -21.42
C LYS A 82 9.56 9.04 -21.59
N LEU A 83 9.40 9.76 -20.48
CA LEU A 83 9.49 11.23 -20.50
C LEU A 83 10.91 11.69 -20.76
N ALA A 84 11.92 11.06 -20.14
CA ALA A 84 13.32 11.32 -20.42
C ALA A 84 13.67 11.11 -21.90
N GLU A 85 13.22 10.00 -22.49
CA GLU A 85 13.42 9.72 -23.92
C GLU A 85 12.78 10.80 -24.82
N SER A 86 11.62 11.31 -24.43
CA SER A 86 10.95 12.41 -25.13
C SER A 86 11.74 13.71 -25.04
N PHE A 87 12.34 14.03 -23.90
CA PHE A 87 13.21 15.20 -23.71
C PHE A 87 14.48 15.08 -24.54
N VAL A 88 15.13 13.91 -24.55
CA VAL A 88 16.28 13.65 -25.44
C VAL A 88 15.92 13.87 -26.91
N ALA A 89 14.79 13.33 -27.34
CA ALA A 89 14.36 13.50 -28.73
C ALA A 89 14.13 14.97 -29.09
N TYR A 90 13.52 15.75 -28.19
CA TYR A 90 13.31 17.17 -28.41
C TYR A 90 14.61 17.97 -28.37
N ALA A 91 15.51 17.75 -27.41
CA ALA A 91 16.82 18.37 -27.32
C ALA A 91 17.65 18.17 -28.62
N ASN A 92 17.55 16.96 -29.19
CA ASN A 92 18.19 16.67 -30.47
C ASN A 92 17.58 17.42 -31.66
N ALA A 93 16.29 17.76 -31.61
CA ALA A 93 15.62 18.53 -32.67
C ALA A 93 15.98 20.02 -32.64
N ILE A 94 16.30 20.58 -31.46
CA ILE A 94 16.58 22.01 -31.25
C ILE A 94 18.07 22.31 -31.10
N LYS A 95 18.94 21.63 -31.84
CA LYS A 95 20.43 21.67 -31.69
C LYS A 95 21.01 23.06 -31.63
N ASP A 96 20.46 24.04 -32.33
CA ASP A 96 20.98 25.41 -32.46
C ASP A 96 20.45 26.35 -31.37
N GLN A 97 19.60 25.88 -30.45
CA GLN A 97 19.04 26.70 -29.38
C GLN A 97 19.65 26.31 -28.02
N GLU A 98 20.95 26.58 -27.89
CA GLU A 98 21.78 26.12 -26.76
C GLU A 98 21.15 26.31 -25.35
N PRO A 99 20.61 27.47 -24.95
CA PRO A 99 20.05 27.57 -23.61
C PRO A 99 18.85 26.61 -23.37
N LEU A 100 17.96 26.48 -24.36
CA LEU A 100 16.79 25.65 -24.29
C LEU A 100 17.15 24.16 -24.37
N ARG A 101 18.06 23.80 -25.29
CA ARG A 101 18.58 22.45 -25.44
C ARG A 101 19.14 21.94 -24.13
N LYS A 102 19.98 22.74 -23.46
CA LYS A 102 20.56 22.35 -22.17
C LYS A 102 19.50 22.05 -21.10
N VAL A 103 18.43 22.82 -21.03
CA VAL A 103 17.35 22.59 -20.09
C VAL A 103 16.67 21.23 -20.34
N PHE A 104 16.48 20.86 -21.61
CA PHE A 104 15.89 19.54 -21.94
C PHE A 104 16.88 18.40 -21.75
N ASP A 105 18.19 18.61 -21.95
CA ASP A 105 19.21 17.62 -21.61
C ASP A 105 19.26 17.40 -20.09
N ASP A 106 19.25 18.46 -19.28
CA ASP A 106 19.21 18.38 -17.81
C ASP A 106 17.90 17.71 -17.33
N ALA A 107 16.77 17.99 -17.98
CA ALA A 107 15.50 17.34 -17.67
C ALA A 107 15.52 15.84 -18.02
N ALA A 108 16.09 15.48 -19.16
CA ALA A 108 16.24 14.08 -19.56
C ALA A 108 17.10 13.31 -18.55
N GLU A 109 18.24 13.88 -18.12
CA GLU A 109 19.11 13.28 -17.13
C GLU A 109 18.39 13.10 -15.79
N ALA A 110 17.68 14.13 -15.32
CA ALA A 110 16.92 14.08 -14.08
C ALA A 110 15.86 12.96 -14.13
N PHE A 111 15.07 12.86 -15.19
CA PHE A 111 14.03 11.84 -15.31
C PHE A 111 14.58 10.42 -15.53
N HIS A 112 15.75 10.27 -16.16
CA HIS A 112 16.48 9.01 -16.17
C HIS A 112 16.89 8.58 -14.76
N ARG A 113 17.42 9.53 -13.98
CA ARG A 113 17.79 9.28 -12.58
C ARG A 113 16.58 8.90 -11.75
N LEU A 114 15.44 9.59 -11.89
CA LEU A 114 14.18 9.22 -11.20
C LEU A 114 13.72 7.81 -11.53
N ALA A 115 13.81 7.37 -12.78
CA ALA A 115 13.49 5.99 -13.17
C ALA A 115 14.42 4.96 -12.52
N SER A 116 15.72 5.29 -12.43
CA SER A 116 16.72 4.45 -11.77
C SER A 116 16.47 4.33 -10.26
N GLU A 117 16.23 5.46 -9.59
CA GLU A 117 15.94 5.50 -8.14
C GLU A 117 14.68 4.70 -7.81
N ARG A 118 13.63 4.82 -8.63
CA ARG A 118 12.41 3.99 -8.48
C ARG A 118 12.72 2.50 -8.57
N ALA A 119 13.50 2.11 -9.56
CA ALA A 119 13.85 0.71 -9.72
C ALA A 119 14.69 0.18 -8.55
N GLN A 120 15.64 0.97 -8.07
CA GLN A 120 16.45 0.63 -6.90
C GLN A 120 15.58 0.50 -5.64
N ALA A 121 14.69 1.46 -5.39
CA ALA A 121 13.78 1.43 -4.26
C ALA A 121 12.87 0.18 -4.27
N ILE A 122 12.39 -0.26 -5.44
CA ILE A 122 11.62 -1.50 -5.58
C ILE A 122 12.45 -2.73 -5.20
N GLU A 123 13.71 -2.80 -5.66
CA GLU A 123 14.60 -3.93 -5.32
C GLU A 123 14.96 -3.93 -3.83
N ASP A 124 15.23 -2.77 -3.25
CA ASP A 124 15.50 -2.64 -1.82
C ASP A 124 14.28 -3.05 -0.97
N MET A 125 13.08 -2.64 -1.37
CA MET A 125 11.83 -3.04 -0.72
C MET A 125 11.62 -4.56 -0.80
N LYS A 126 11.90 -5.18 -1.96
CA LYS A 126 11.82 -6.62 -2.11
C LYS A 126 12.85 -7.36 -1.25
N GLY A 127 14.09 -6.86 -1.23
CA GLY A 127 15.19 -7.48 -0.49
C GLY A 127 15.08 -7.34 1.04
N THR A 128 14.41 -6.32 1.52
CA THR A 128 14.27 -6.04 2.96
C THR A 128 12.88 -6.42 3.48
N VAL A 129 11.86 -5.68 3.09
CA VAL A 129 10.50 -5.82 3.66
C VAL A 129 9.81 -7.09 3.16
N VAL A 130 9.80 -7.30 1.83
CA VAL A 130 9.09 -8.45 1.23
C VAL A 130 9.75 -9.77 1.62
N ALA A 131 11.09 -9.82 1.65
CA ALA A 131 11.82 -11.01 2.08
C ALA A 131 11.53 -11.35 3.55
N ALA A 132 11.64 -10.38 4.46
CA ALA A 132 11.33 -10.60 5.87
C ALA A 132 9.89 -11.08 6.10
N LEU A 133 8.91 -10.44 5.43
CA LEU A 133 7.50 -10.87 5.47
C LEU A 133 7.31 -12.31 4.95
N GLN A 134 8.03 -12.67 3.88
CA GLN A 134 7.95 -14.01 3.29
C GLN A 134 8.53 -15.08 4.22
N ASP A 135 9.63 -14.77 4.91
CA ASP A 135 10.27 -15.69 5.85
C ASP A 135 9.34 -15.94 7.04
N THR A 136 8.82 -14.90 7.67
CA THR A 136 7.83 -15.02 8.76
C THR A 136 6.60 -15.83 8.32
N LEU A 137 6.02 -15.53 7.15
CA LEU A 137 4.88 -16.28 6.61
C LEU A 137 5.20 -17.77 6.35
N ASN A 138 6.43 -18.07 5.96
CA ASN A 138 6.84 -19.44 5.64
C ASN A 138 7.25 -20.26 6.86
N GLU A 139 7.81 -19.64 7.88
CA GLU A 139 8.34 -20.31 9.05
C GLU A 139 7.34 -20.29 10.21
N ASP A 140 7.01 -19.10 10.71
CA ASP A 140 6.19 -18.95 11.90
C ASP A 140 4.73 -19.32 11.66
N PHE A 141 4.09 -18.71 10.66
CA PHE A 141 2.68 -18.99 10.39
C PHE A 141 2.43 -20.43 9.93
N LYS A 142 3.32 -21.05 9.16
CA LYS A 142 3.17 -22.49 8.82
C LYS A 142 3.30 -23.37 10.06
N THR A 143 4.21 -23.04 10.95
CA THR A 143 4.37 -23.76 12.22
C THR A 143 3.11 -23.66 13.06
N LEU A 144 2.58 -22.44 13.25
CA LEU A 144 1.33 -22.21 14.00
C LEU A 144 0.13 -22.93 13.36
N VAL A 145 0.00 -22.91 12.04
CA VAL A 145 -1.06 -23.68 11.34
C VAL A 145 -0.92 -25.18 11.60
N SER A 146 0.30 -25.72 11.62
CA SER A 146 0.56 -27.13 11.94
C SER A 146 0.19 -27.46 13.38
N MET A 147 0.53 -26.58 14.33
CA MET A 147 0.17 -26.75 15.75
C MET A 147 -1.34 -26.70 15.97
N ARG A 148 -2.05 -25.74 15.38
CA ARG A 148 -3.53 -25.65 15.43
C ARG A 148 -4.19 -26.92 14.89
N LYS A 149 -3.68 -27.50 13.78
CA LYS A 149 -4.13 -28.80 13.26
C LYS A 149 -3.86 -29.94 14.24
N SER A 150 -2.74 -29.88 14.98
CA SER A 150 -2.41 -30.87 15.99
C SER A 150 -3.36 -30.79 17.20
N VAL A 151 -3.66 -29.58 17.70
CA VAL A 151 -4.64 -29.34 18.76
C VAL A 151 -5.99 -29.90 18.35
N GLU A 152 -6.49 -29.55 17.15
CA GLU A 152 -7.78 -30.04 16.65
C GLU A 152 -7.83 -31.57 16.55
N LYS A 153 -6.73 -32.18 16.11
CA LYS A 153 -6.60 -33.64 16.06
C LYS A 153 -6.69 -34.27 17.45
N CYS A 154 -6.09 -33.65 18.48
CA CYS A 154 -6.15 -34.14 19.85
C CYS A 154 -7.53 -33.89 20.45
N ARG A 155 -8.14 -32.73 20.18
CA ARG A 155 -9.52 -32.41 20.57
C ARG A 155 -10.51 -33.46 20.09
N LEU A 156 -10.47 -33.79 18.79
CA LEU A 156 -11.36 -34.82 18.20
C LEU A 156 -11.12 -36.21 18.79
N THR A 157 -9.90 -36.50 19.24
CA THR A 157 -9.59 -37.77 19.91
C THR A 157 -10.18 -37.81 21.31
N LEU A 158 -10.04 -36.70 22.06
CA LEU A 158 -10.63 -36.57 23.39
C LEU A 158 -12.18 -36.59 23.33
N GLU A 159 -12.77 -35.86 22.37
CA GLU A 159 -14.20 -35.82 22.15
C GLU A 159 -14.78 -37.23 21.87
N TYR A 160 -14.06 -38.05 21.09
CA TYR A 160 -14.42 -39.43 20.87
C TYR A 160 -14.41 -40.26 22.17
N ALA A 161 -13.38 -40.11 22.99
CA ALA A 161 -13.26 -40.79 24.27
C ALA A 161 -14.35 -40.31 25.25
N HIS A 162 -14.66 -39.01 25.26
CA HIS A 162 -15.69 -38.40 26.06
C HIS A 162 -17.09 -38.97 25.73
N LYS A 163 -17.44 -39.04 24.43
CA LYS A 163 -18.70 -39.61 23.96
C LYS A 163 -18.85 -41.11 24.34
N ARG A 164 -17.74 -41.84 24.45
CA ARG A 164 -17.77 -43.23 24.94
C ARG A 164 -17.95 -43.31 26.45
N MET A 165 -17.43 -42.36 27.19
CA MET A 165 -17.62 -42.22 28.63
C MET A 165 -19.09 -41.89 28.94
N GLU A 166 -19.69 -40.93 28.26
CA GLU A 166 -21.10 -40.57 28.42
C GLU A 166 -22.05 -41.74 28.17
N LYS A 167 -21.69 -42.62 27.23
CA LYS A 167 -22.44 -43.83 26.91
C LYS A 167 -22.18 -44.99 27.90
N GLY A 168 -21.39 -44.75 28.94
CA GLY A 168 -21.04 -45.77 29.91
C GLY A 168 -20.11 -46.87 29.37
N ALA A 169 -19.50 -46.69 28.19
CA ALA A 169 -18.61 -47.68 27.59
C ALA A 169 -17.22 -47.72 28.21
N ILE A 170 -16.79 -46.60 28.82
CA ILE A 170 -15.52 -46.43 29.56
C ILE A 170 -15.76 -45.52 30.75
N GLY A 171 -14.96 -45.67 31.83
CA GLY A 171 -14.96 -44.73 32.95
C GLY A 171 -13.92 -43.66 32.82
N GLU A 172 -13.93 -42.64 33.70
CA GLU A 172 -12.93 -41.55 33.74
C GLU A 172 -11.51 -42.06 33.98
N GLU A 173 -11.35 -43.14 34.74
CA GLU A 173 -10.05 -43.77 35.05
C GLU A 173 -9.49 -44.59 33.87
N ASN A 174 -10.25 -44.70 32.77
CA ASN A 174 -9.78 -45.44 31.60
C ASN A 174 -8.54 -44.78 30.98
N PRO A 175 -7.46 -45.53 30.79
CA PRO A 175 -6.20 -44.97 30.21
C PRO A 175 -6.43 -44.24 28.86
N GLU A 176 -7.35 -44.75 28.01
CA GLU A 176 -7.65 -44.13 26.71
C GLU A 176 -8.17 -42.69 26.89
N TYR A 177 -9.05 -42.46 27.87
CA TYR A 177 -9.59 -41.12 28.18
C TYR A 177 -8.55 -40.23 28.82
N ARG A 178 -7.81 -40.70 29.82
CA ARG A 178 -6.78 -39.96 30.54
C ARG A 178 -5.63 -39.52 29.61
N ASP A 179 -5.16 -40.44 28.77
CA ASP A 179 -4.09 -40.15 27.81
C ASP A 179 -4.56 -39.15 26.73
N ALA A 180 -5.79 -39.28 26.25
CA ALA A 180 -6.37 -38.35 25.30
C ALA A 180 -6.51 -36.94 25.91
N LYS A 181 -6.94 -36.84 27.18
CA LYS A 181 -7.08 -35.58 27.91
C LYS A 181 -5.72 -34.93 28.13
N ALA A 182 -4.78 -35.64 28.68
CA ALA A 182 -3.42 -35.13 28.94
C ALA A 182 -2.72 -34.67 27.65
N ASN A 183 -2.88 -35.43 26.56
CA ASN A 183 -2.28 -35.07 25.27
C ASN A 183 -2.96 -33.83 24.66
N TYR A 184 -4.27 -33.68 24.79
CA TYR A 184 -4.99 -32.49 24.33
C TYR A 184 -4.56 -31.26 25.14
N GLU A 185 -4.57 -31.33 26.47
CA GLU A 185 -4.15 -30.23 27.35
C GLU A 185 -2.72 -29.79 27.05
N SER A 186 -1.78 -30.75 26.94
CA SER A 186 -0.39 -30.44 26.59
C SER A 186 -0.26 -29.76 25.22
N LYS A 187 -1.01 -30.21 24.20
CA LYS A 187 -0.96 -29.58 22.87
C LYS A 187 -1.65 -28.23 22.82
N LEU A 188 -2.69 -28.05 23.61
CA LEU A 188 -3.37 -26.75 23.74
C LEU A 188 -2.44 -25.72 24.38
N THR A 189 -1.84 -26.03 25.54
CA THR A 189 -0.91 -25.13 26.22
C THR A 189 0.29 -24.79 25.33
N GLN A 190 0.89 -25.80 24.68
CA GLN A 190 1.99 -25.54 23.74
C GLN A 190 1.58 -24.59 22.61
N ALA A 191 0.36 -24.74 22.05
CA ALA A 191 -0.11 -23.88 20.98
C ALA A 191 -0.45 -22.46 21.48
N GLU A 192 -1.02 -22.35 22.69
CA GLU A 192 -1.29 -21.05 23.32
C GLU A 192 0.00 -20.27 23.57
N ASP A 193 1.03 -20.92 24.10
CA ASP A 193 2.33 -20.31 24.35
C ASP A 193 2.96 -19.78 23.05
N GLU A 194 2.96 -20.57 21.98
CA GLU A 194 3.51 -20.15 20.70
C GLU A 194 2.68 -19.04 20.01
N LEU A 195 1.35 -19.13 20.09
CA LEU A 195 0.49 -18.06 19.60
C LEU A 195 0.72 -16.75 20.37
N ARG A 196 0.90 -16.84 21.68
CA ARG A 196 1.21 -15.70 22.54
C ARG A 196 2.58 -15.12 22.22
N ASN A 197 3.62 -15.95 22.08
CA ASN A 197 4.96 -15.52 21.69
C ASN A 197 4.95 -14.71 20.39
N LEU A 198 4.19 -15.14 19.37
CA LEU A 198 4.05 -14.38 18.13
C LEU A 198 3.50 -12.96 18.36
N HIS A 199 2.55 -12.81 19.29
CA HIS A 199 1.92 -11.51 19.56
C HIS A 199 2.70 -10.67 20.58
N GLU A 200 3.49 -11.29 21.45
CA GLU A 200 4.37 -10.59 22.38
C GLU A 200 5.65 -10.08 21.72
N SER A 201 5.96 -10.52 20.49
CA SER A 201 7.05 -9.95 19.67
C SER A 201 6.65 -8.62 19.00
N GLU A 202 6.02 -7.71 19.76
CA GLU A 202 5.62 -6.37 19.27
C GLU A 202 6.80 -5.62 18.65
N ASN A 203 8.00 -5.79 19.18
CA ASN A 203 9.21 -5.16 18.66
C ASN A 203 9.53 -5.57 17.22
N GLU A 204 9.31 -6.83 16.85
CA GLU A 204 9.55 -7.30 15.48
C GLU A 204 8.55 -6.73 14.49
N GLN A 205 7.28 -6.62 14.88
CA GLN A 205 6.23 -6.02 14.06
C GLN A 205 6.47 -4.51 13.87
N ILE A 206 6.86 -3.81 14.94
CA ILE A 206 7.23 -2.38 14.89
C ILE A 206 8.47 -2.19 14.02
N LEU A 207 9.48 -3.06 14.14
CA LEU A 207 10.70 -2.99 13.34
C LEU A 207 10.41 -3.18 11.85
N LEU A 208 9.56 -4.14 11.49
CA LEU A 208 9.14 -4.38 10.11
C LEU A 208 8.43 -3.17 9.52
N LEU A 209 7.49 -2.57 10.27
CA LEU A 209 6.81 -1.35 9.86
C LEU A 209 7.79 -0.19 9.72
N SER A 210 8.76 -0.08 10.63
CA SER A 210 9.82 0.93 10.57
C SER A 210 10.68 0.77 9.30
N HIS A 211 11.05 -0.46 8.95
CA HIS A 211 11.81 -0.72 7.70
C HIS A 211 11.01 -0.30 6.47
N PHE A 212 9.71 -0.61 6.43
CA PHE A 212 8.84 -0.18 5.34
C PHE A 212 8.78 1.35 5.22
N VAL A 213 8.49 2.04 6.33
CA VAL A 213 8.39 3.51 6.35
C VAL A 213 9.73 4.17 5.98
N ASN A 214 10.85 3.64 6.45
CA ASN A 214 12.17 4.16 6.12
C ASN A 214 12.50 3.97 4.63
N ALA A 215 12.12 2.85 4.03
CA ALA A 215 12.31 2.62 2.60
C ALA A 215 11.48 3.60 1.75
N GLU A 216 10.22 3.82 2.09
CA GLU A 216 9.35 4.82 1.47
C GLU A 216 9.94 6.24 1.61
N LEU A 217 10.36 6.60 2.82
CA LEU A 217 10.91 7.92 3.09
C LEU A 217 12.20 8.16 2.28
N ALA A 218 13.10 7.18 2.24
CA ALA A 218 14.34 7.28 1.46
C ALA A 218 14.06 7.49 -0.03
N PHE A 219 13.14 6.70 -0.59
CA PHE A 219 12.72 6.84 -1.99
C PHE A 219 12.16 8.22 -2.30
N HIS A 220 11.24 8.71 -1.50
CA HIS A 220 10.63 10.02 -1.72
C HIS A 220 11.62 11.16 -1.51
N GLN A 221 12.57 11.02 -0.60
CA GLN A 221 13.60 12.05 -0.38
C GLN A 221 14.52 12.17 -1.59
N GLU A 222 15.02 11.06 -2.14
CA GLU A 222 15.85 11.07 -3.36
C GLU A 222 15.08 11.67 -4.55
N TYR A 223 13.81 11.32 -4.67
CA TYR A 223 12.93 11.86 -5.71
C TYR A 223 12.81 13.39 -5.62
N VAL A 224 12.59 13.92 -4.43
CA VAL A 224 12.49 15.36 -4.16
C VAL A 224 13.81 16.05 -4.46
N ASP A 225 14.95 15.46 -4.10
CA ASP A 225 16.26 16.10 -4.28
C ASP A 225 16.64 16.20 -5.77
N VAL A 226 16.35 15.16 -6.57
CA VAL A 226 16.51 15.19 -8.03
C VAL A 226 15.66 16.30 -8.67
N LEU A 227 14.38 16.40 -8.27
CA LEU A 227 13.48 17.44 -8.80
C LEU A 227 13.91 18.85 -8.40
N LYS A 228 14.44 19.06 -7.19
CA LYS A 228 14.98 20.34 -6.75
C LYS A 228 16.23 20.73 -7.55
N GLU A 229 17.10 19.78 -7.90
CA GLU A 229 18.25 20.02 -8.77
C GLU A 229 17.81 20.51 -10.15
N LEU A 230 16.85 19.81 -10.75
CA LEU A 230 16.27 20.21 -12.04
C LEU A 230 15.59 21.57 -11.97
N GLN A 231 14.82 21.85 -10.92
CA GLN A 231 14.19 23.15 -10.70
C GLN A 231 15.21 24.30 -10.68
N ARG A 232 16.34 24.11 -9.98
CA ARG A 232 17.43 25.11 -9.95
C ARG A 232 18.06 25.31 -11.33
N SER A 233 18.21 24.23 -12.13
CA SER A 233 18.74 24.34 -13.49
C SER A 233 17.82 25.16 -14.40
N ILE A 234 16.52 24.85 -14.36
CA ILE A 234 15.50 25.58 -15.11
C ILE A 234 15.48 27.06 -14.71
N GLN A 235 15.53 27.36 -13.41
CA GLN A 235 15.53 28.73 -12.93
C GLN A 235 16.75 29.53 -13.42
N ARG A 236 17.96 28.95 -13.35
CA ARG A 236 19.17 29.60 -13.89
C ARG A 236 19.06 29.88 -15.39
N ALA A 237 18.50 28.94 -16.16
CA ALA A 237 18.28 29.13 -17.57
C ALA A 237 17.28 30.26 -17.85
N SER A 238 16.22 30.36 -17.08
CA SER A 238 15.25 31.46 -17.18
C SER A 238 15.87 32.83 -16.88
N GLU A 239 16.62 32.93 -15.78
CA GLU A 239 17.34 34.17 -15.42
C GLU A 239 18.34 34.64 -16.50
N ASN A 240 19.06 33.67 -17.13
CA ASN A 240 19.97 33.96 -18.22
C ASN A 240 19.25 34.46 -19.48
N LEU A 241 18.06 33.96 -19.78
CA LEU A 241 17.23 34.42 -20.90
C LEU A 241 16.67 35.83 -20.66
N GLU A 242 16.33 36.20 -19.45
CA GLU A 242 15.85 37.54 -19.09
C GLU A 242 16.96 38.62 -19.19
N GLN A 243 18.20 38.21 -18.92
CA GLN A 243 19.36 39.10 -19.02
C GLN A 243 19.85 39.33 -20.45
N ASN A 244 19.37 38.55 -21.44
CA ASN A 244 19.80 38.65 -22.82
C ASN A 244 18.89 39.59 -23.63
N PRO A 245 19.39 40.77 -24.13
CA PRO A 245 18.55 41.78 -24.78
C PRO A 245 17.89 41.32 -26.09
N ARG A 246 18.36 40.21 -26.71
CA ARG A 246 17.86 39.72 -28.00
C ARG A 246 16.53 38.94 -27.85
N THR A 247 16.18 38.48 -26.66
CA THR A 247 14.96 37.67 -26.42
C THR A 247 13.78 38.52 -25.92
N ARG A 248 13.97 39.78 -25.56
CA ARG A 248 12.91 40.68 -25.07
C ARG A 248 11.74 40.87 -26.03
N HIS A 249 11.90 40.70 -27.35
CA HIS A 249 10.83 40.92 -28.31
C HIS A 249 9.79 39.77 -28.38
N HIS A 250 10.16 38.57 -27.93
CA HIS A 250 9.18 37.46 -27.86
C HIS A 250 8.53 37.30 -26.47
N ALA A 251 9.21 37.74 -25.42
CA ALA A 251 8.68 37.70 -24.04
C ALA A 251 7.53 38.72 -23.79
N ALA A 252 7.52 39.84 -24.53
CA ALA A 252 6.48 40.86 -24.39
C ALA A 252 5.10 40.40 -24.79
N ASN A 253 4.97 39.41 -25.69
CA ASN A 253 3.67 38.83 -26.08
C ASN A 253 3.20 37.72 -25.14
N SER A 254 4.08 37.14 -24.32
CA SER A 254 3.71 36.14 -23.30
C SER A 254 3.43 36.78 -21.93
N ALA A 255 3.98 37.98 -21.68
CA ALA A 255 3.80 38.73 -20.42
C ALA A 255 2.41 39.39 -20.32
N SER A 256 1.69 39.52 -21.44
CA SER A 256 0.32 40.09 -21.41
C SER A 256 -0.72 39.15 -20.77
N LEU A 257 -0.35 37.92 -20.48
CA LEU A 257 -1.20 36.95 -19.75
C LEU A 257 -0.84 36.82 -18.26
N ARG A 258 0.16 37.60 -17.77
CA ARG A 258 0.63 37.54 -16.37
C ARG A 258 0.74 38.88 -15.68
N SER A 259 0.14 39.96 -16.18
CA SER A 259 0.11 41.23 -15.48
C SER A 259 -1.19 41.38 -14.70
N ASP A 260 -1.15 40.91 -13.46
CA ASP A 260 -1.60 41.75 -12.35
C ASP A 260 -1.18 41.03 -11.04
N LYS A 261 -0.07 41.47 -10.52
CA LYS A 261 0.26 41.70 -9.11
C LYS A 261 1.75 41.62 -8.85
N SER A 262 2.41 42.75 -9.01
CA SER A 262 3.65 43.00 -8.33
C SER A 262 3.49 44.25 -7.48
N ALA A 263 3.60 44.11 -6.20
CA ALA A 263 4.34 45.02 -5.31
C ALA A 263 4.32 44.45 -3.89
N ASP A 264 5.52 44.50 -3.33
CA ASP A 264 5.89 44.45 -1.91
C ASP A 264 6.19 43.05 -1.33
N ALA A 265 7.44 42.77 -1.39
CA ALA A 265 8.50 42.54 -0.38
C ALA A 265 8.14 41.74 0.88
N GLU A 266 8.97 40.72 1.05
CA GLU A 266 9.49 40.19 2.31
C GLU A 266 8.49 39.55 3.29
N ASN A 267 8.66 38.27 3.39
CA ASN A 267 8.77 37.49 4.62
C ASN A 267 7.73 36.37 4.80
N SER A 268 8.28 35.20 5.15
CA SER A 268 7.58 34.00 5.67
C SER A 268 6.50 33.36 4.76
N ARG A 269 6.92 32.27 4.12
CA ARG A 269 6.03 31.31 3.43
C ARG A 269 5.23 30.51 4.44
N ASP A 270 4.06 31.02 4.77
CA ASP A 270 2.92 30.19 5.05
C ASP A 270 2.30 29.82 3.69
N GLU A 271 2.68 28.68 3.14
CA GLU A 271 1.97 28.08 1.99
C GLU A 271 0.56 27.74 2.48
N LYS A 272 -0.41 28.60 2.19
CA LYS A 272 -1.83 28.29 2.40
C LYS A 272 -2.15 27.05 1.57
N PRO A 273 -2.70 26.00 2.18
CA PRO A 273 -3.07 24.78 1.46
C PRO A 273 -4.05 25.13 0.32
N ILE A 274 -3.82 24.56 -0.86
CA ILE A 274 -4.69 24.74 -2.03
C ILE A 274 -6.05 24.13 -1.72
N PRO A 275 -7.16 24.89 -1.83
CA PRO A 275 -8.50 24.36 -1.58
C PRO A 275 -8.86 23.24 -2.55
N MET A 276 -9.32 22.09 -2.03
CA MET A 276 -9.63 20.90 -2.84
C MET A 276 -10.82 20.13 -2.29
N CYS A 277 -11.52 19.42 -3.17
CA CYS A 277 -12.56 18.46 -2.81
C CYS A 277 -12.44 17.17 -3.64
N GLU A 278 -13.05 16.11 -3.14
CA GLU A 278 -13.14 14.78 -3.76
C GLU A 278 -14.58 14.54 -4.19
N ALA A 279 -14.80 14.12 -5.44
CA ALA A 279 -16.10 13.71 -5.92
C ALA A 279 -16.55 12.40 -5.28
N LEU A 280 -17.71 12.41 -4.66
CA LEU A 280 -18.34 11.24 -4.04
C LEU A 280 -19.24 10.45 -4.99
N PHE A 281 -19.66 11.10 -6.07
CA PHE A 281 -20.57 10.54 -7.07
C PHE A 281 -20.24 11.10 -8.45
N ASP A 282 -20.58 10.35 -9.50
CA ASP A 282 -20.53 10.83 -10.88
C ASP A 282 -21.51 12.00 -11.06
N PHE A 283 -21.06 13.06 -11.72
CA PHE A 283 -21.88 14.20 -12.12
C PHE A 283 -21.66 14.48 -13.61
N GLU A 284 -22.71 14.39 -14.41
CA GLU A 284 -22.69 14.72 -15.84
C GLU A 284 -23.10 16.18 -16.05
N ALA A 285 -22.22 16.96 -16.65
CA ALA A 285 -22.48 18.34 -17.05
C ALA A 285 -23.64 18.41 -18.07
N LYS A 286 -24.62 19.26 -17.81
CA LYS A 286 -25.75 19.49 -18.70
C LYS A 286 -25.62 20.76 -19.54
N THR A 287 -24.66 21.60 -19.15
CA THR A 287 -24.37 22.88 -19.80
C THR A 287 -22.87 23.07 -19.94
N ASP A 288 -22.44 23.89 -20.89
CA ASP A 288 -21.02 24.20 -21.13
C ASP A 288 -20.34 24.89 -19.92
N SER A 289 -21.10 25.36 -18.94
CA SER A 289 -20.62 25.99 -17.72
C SER A 289 -20.46 25.02 -16.53
N GLU A 290 -20.89 23.77 -16.68
CA GLU A 290 -20.78 22.74 -15.66
C GLU A 290 -19.54 21.87 -15.90
N LEU A 291 -19.06 21.23 -14.85
CA LEU A 291 -17.86 20.37 -14.85
C LEU A 291 -18.26 18.92 -14.65
N ASP A 292 -17.95 18.07 -15.61
CA ASP A 292 -18.11 16.62 -15.46
C ASP A 292 -17.21 16.09 -14.35
N LEU A 293 -17.76 15.28 -13.45
CA LEU A 293 -17.04 14.60 -12.37
C LEU A 293 -17.28 13.11 -12.41
N LYS A 294 -16.25 12.35 -12.06
CA LYS A 294 -16.31 10.93 -11.75
C LYS A 294 -16.03 10.71 -10.27
N GLU A 295 -16.64 9.70 -9.69
CA GLU A 295 -16.36 9.29 -8.31
C GLU A 295 -14.84 9.10 -8.10
N GLY A 296 -14.28 9.77 -7.08
CA GLY A 296 -12.86 9.78 -6.78
C GLY A 296 -12.05 10.90 -7.44
N ASP A 297 -12.61 11.73 -8.29
CA ASP A 297 -11.91 12.89 -8.86
C ASP A 297 -11.54 13.91 -7.78
N ILE A 298 -10.30 14.39 -7.84
CA ILE A 298 -9.81 15.47 -6.96
C ILE A 298 -9.89 16.79 -7.73
N VAL A 299 -10.77 17.67 -7.29
CA VAL A 299 -11.07 18.95 -7.92
C VAL A 299 -10.51 20.09 -7.10
N GLN A 300 -9.76 20.98 -7.72
CA GLN A 300 -9.34 22.23 -7.09
C GLN A 300 -10.55 23.17 -6.96
N LEU A 301 -10.87 23.58 -5.73
CA LEU A 301 -11.90 24.57 -5.47
C LEU A 301 -11.38 25.97 -5.78
N LEU A 302 -12.08 26.68 -6.63
CA LEU A 302 -11.76 28.05 -7.03
C LEU A 302 -12.65 29.06 -6.27
N ASP A 303 -13.95 28.78 -6.19
CA ASP A 303 -14.90 29.65 -5.51
C ASP A 303 -16.17 28.88 -5.08
N LYS A 304 -16.93 29.43 -4.13
CA LYS A 304 -18.27 28.99 -3.78
C LYS A 304 -19.27 29.93 -4.48
N VAL A 305 -19.97 29.40 -5.47
CA VAL A 305 -20.92 30.17 -6.29
C VAL A 305 -22.16 30.57 -5.48
N ASP A 306 -22.74 29.59 -4.79
CA ASP A 306 -23.88 29.76 -3.88
C ASP A 306 -23.92 28.60 -2.85
N ASP A 307 -25.04 28.43 -2.14
CA ASP A 307 -25.18 27.36 -1.13
C ASP A 307 -25.31 25.96 -1.72
N SER A 308 -25.44 25.83 -3.02
CA SER A 308 -25.65 24.56 -3.75
C SER A 308 -24.53 24.23 -4.72
N TRP A 309 -23.70 25.20 -5.13
CA TRP A 309 -22.74 25.05 -6.20
C TRP A 309 -21.34 25.57 -5.84
N PHE A 310 -20.34 24.78 -6.18
CA PHE A 310 -18.94 25.19 -6.25
C PHE A 310 -18.53 25.47 -7.70
N HIS A 311 -17.52 26.33 -7.85
CA HIS A 311 -16.73 26.49 -9.06
C HIS A 311 -15.33 25.92 -8.82
N GLY A 312 -14.87 25.04 -9.70
CA GLY A 312 -13.58 24.39 -9.55
C GLY A 312 -12.91 24.03 -10.86
N SER A 313 -11.73 23.43 -10.76
CA SER A 313 -10.91 23.01 -11.87
C SER A 313 -10.50 21.55 -11.75
N LEU A 314 -10.71 20.77 -12.80
CA LEU A 314 -10.28 19.39 -12.94
C LEU A 314 -9.52 19.23 -14.26
N ASN A 315 -8.26 18.81 -14.20
CA ASN A 315 -7.40 18.60 -15.37
C ASN A 315 -7.30 19.80 -16.33
N GLY A 316 -7.41 21.03 -15.79
CA GLY A 316 -7.34 22.27 -16.57
C GLY A 316 -8.66 22.73 -17.18
N VAL A 317 -9.74 21.97 -17.01
CA VAL A 317 -11.10 22.37 -17.36
C VAL A 317 -11.76 22.97 -16.11
N THR A 318 -12.44 24.11 -16.26
CA THR A 318 -13.15 24.78 -15.16
C THR A 318 -14.66 24.74 -15.37
N GLY A 319 -15.40 24.60 -14.29
CA GLY A 319 -16.86 24.60 -14.36
C GLY A 319 -17.50 24.48 -12.99
N HIS A 320 -18.83 24.51 -12.99
CA HIS A 320 -19.65 24.43 -11.79
C HIS A 320 -20.09 22.99 -11.52
N PHE A 321 -20.18 22.63 -10.23
CA PHE A 321 -20.67 21.32 -9.81
C PHE A 321 -21.35 21.42 -8.43
N PRO A 322 -22.28 20.47 -8.11
CA PRO A 322 -23.06 20.54 -6.89
C PRO A 322 -22.23 20.23 -5.64
N ILE A 323 -22.41 21.00 -4.58
CA ILE A 323 -21.70 20.85 -3.29
C ILE A 323 -21.97 19.48 -2.65
N ASN A 324 -23.15 18.95 -2.78
CA ASN A 324 -23.56 17.67 -2.22
C ASN A 324 -23.02 16.44 -2.94
N TYR A 325 -22.34 16.62 -4.07
CA TYR A 325 -21.65 15.56 -4.82
C TYR A 325 -20.18 15.41 -4.44
N VAL A 326 -19.67 16.32 -3.58
CA VAL A 326 -18.25 16.33 -3.23
C VAL A 326 -18.03 16.40 -1.73
N LYS A 327 -16.87 15.91 -1.31
CA LYS A 327 -16.34 16.06 0.05
C LYS A 327 -15.19 17.06 0.04
N VAL A 328 -15.32 18.15 0.77
CA VAL A 328 -14.24 19.13 0.88
C VAL A 328 -13.09 18.53 1.70
N LEU A 329 -11.91 18.49 1.09
CA LEU A 329 -10.66 18.03 1.71
C LEU A 329 -9.89 19.20 2.32
N VAL A 330 -9.80 20.30 1.56
CA VAL A 330 -9.19 21.56 2.01
C VAL A 330 -10.19 22.68 1.69
N PRO A 331 -10.71 23.40 2.68
CA PRO A 331 -11.74 24.41 2.47
C PRO A 331 -11.19 25.65 1.76
N LEU A 332 -12.09 26.39 1.12
CA LEU A 332 -11.83 27.75 0.65
C LEU A 332 -11.50 28.66 1.85
N PRO A 333 -10.59 29.63 1.70
CA PRO A 333 -10.16 30.53 2.78
C PRO A 333 -11.27 31.43 3.32
#